data_2cdfbbb4138e2da7455e4fa80f3616f5
#
_entry.id   2cdfbbb4138e2da7455e4fa80f3616f5
#
_cell.length_a   1.000
_cell.length_b   1.000
_cell.length_c   1.000
_cell.angle_alpha   90.00
_cell.angle_beta   90.00
_cell.angle_gamma   90.00
#
_symmetry.space_group_name_H-M   'P 1'
#
loop_
_entity.id
_entity.type
_entity.pdbx_description
1 polymer ?
#
loop_
_entity_poly.entity_id
_entity_poly.type
_entity_poly.pdbx_seq_one_letter_code
_entity_poly.pdbx_strand_id
1 'polypeptide(L)'
;MCSFNLKTSILLVGLTSLALAAPHKRATCDRVLLVEAADAYLDTIRSGNVSTLTPILASNWTYTENNKVIDATTGVIAKSLVIDHSRTNYDYAQCATYTELISASDASKPFVIGSQIRHNDDGKVNSIDIIASTTNSWLFNATKTLSYVVQERWDTIPEGKRDKREAIQAAGDAYMDMWSNATAHQAVPWGTPCTRLEGSAYTGKGAADDSCQPGIPSNHNQKPNTHRRYVIDEEMGSVSIFCIWEHMMNAADSHEFRLEDGKLRYVHTMTECGGKPCKL
;
A
#
# COMPACT_ATOMS: atom_id res chain seq x y z
N MET A 1 29.45 -15.52 85.98
CA MET A 1 28.09 -15.13 85.58
C MET A 1 28.11 -14.39 84.25
N CYS A 2 27.89 -15.09 83.16
CA CYS A 2 27.82 -14.50 81.82
C CYS A 2 26.38 -14.39 81.41
N SER A 3 25.94 -13.17 81.17
CA SER A 3 24.57 -12.88 80.66
C SER A 3 24.61 -12.83 79.14
N PHE A 4 23.87 -13.69 78.43
CA PHE A 4 23.67 -13.70 77.04
C PHE A 4 22.43 -12.87 76.69
N ASN A 5 22.63 -11.77 75.94
CA ASN A 5 21.54 -11.00 75.36
C ASN A 5 21.23 -11.51 73.92
N LEU A 6 20.04 -12.10 73.76
CA LEU A 6 19.49 -12.58 72.51
C LEU A 6 18.80 -11.39 71.78
N LYS A 7 19.38 -10.87 70.66
CA LYS A 7 18.72 -9.91 69.83
C LYS A 7 17.87 -10.65 68.78
N THR A 8 16.58 -10.49 68.85
CA THR A 8 15.62 -11.02 67.89
C THR A 8 15.55 -10.04 66.71
N SER A 9 16.06 -10.47 65.51
CA SER A 9 15.90 -9.73 64.27
C SER A 9 14.60 -10.15 63.59
N ILE A 10 13.67 -9.22 63.43
CA ILE A 10 12.44 -9.40 62.68
C ILE A 10 12.75 -9.15 61.19
N LEU A 11 12.63 -10.17 60.37
CA LEU A 11 12.76 -10.11 58.93
C LEU A 11 11.40 -9.69 58.34
N LEU A 12 11.27 -8.44 57.86
CA LEU A 12 10.10 -8.01 57.07
C LEU A 12 10.22 -8.60 55.65
N VAL A 13 9.42 -9.59 55.33
CA VAL A 13 9.23 -10.08 53.95
C VAL A 13 8.25 -9.16 53.26
N GLY A 14 8.79 -8.29 52.36
CA GLY A 14 7.95 -7.47 51.51
C GLY A 14 7.31 -8.32 50.40
N LEU A 15 6.00 -8.48 50.46
CA LEU A 15 5.21 -9.05 49.35
C LEU A 15 5.17 -8.02 48.17
N THR A 16 5.99 -8.23 47.18
CA THR A 16 5.83 -7.53 45.87
C THR A 16 4.68 -8.21 45.12
N SER A 17 3.54 -7.54 45.05
CA SER A 17 2.44 -7.94 44.17
C SER A 17 2.87 -7.74 42.71
N LEU A 18 3.17 -8.84 42.02
CA LEU A 18 3.29 -8.85 40.55
C LEU A 18 1.87 -8.65 39.99
N ALA A 19 1.60 -7.43 39.53
CA ALA A 19 0.42 -7.17 38.72
C ALA A 19 0.61 -7.88 37.36
N LEU A 20 -0.05 -9.04 37.20
CA LEU A 20 -0.19 -9.67 35.89
C LEU A 20 -1.02 -8.74 35.02
N ALA A 21 -0.39 -8.09 34.04
CA ALA A 21 -1.12 -7.37 33.00
C ALA A 21 -2.06 -8.36 32.30
N ALA A 22 -3.35 -8.08 32.30
CA ALA A 22 -4.31 -8.87 31.55
C ALA A 22 -3.90 -8.85 30.07
N PRO A 23 -3.98 -9.97 29.33
CA PRO A 23 -3.67 -9.98 27.92
C PRO A 23 -4.59 -8.99 27.20
N HIS A 24 -3.99 -8.02 26.55
CA HIS A 24 -4.72 -7.04 25.73
C HIS A 24 -5.38 -7.82 24.57
N LYS A 25 -6.72 -7.77 24.49
CA LYS A 25 -7.43 -8.47 23.42
C LYS A 25 -7.22 -7.68 22.13
N ARG A 26 -6.48 -8.25 21.17
CA ARG A 26 -6.31 -7.66 19.85
C ARG A 26 -7.67 -7.39 19.20
N ALA A 27 -7.85 -6.21 18.62
CA ALA A 27 -9.05 -5.90 17.85
C ALA A 27 -9.19 -6.90 16.70
N THR A 28 -10.41 -7.30 16.41
CA THR A 28 -10.67 -8.16 15.26
C THR A 28 -10.51 -7.32 13.99
N CYS A 29 -9.58 -7.71 13.12
CA CYS A 29 -9.45 -7.10 11.82
C CYS A 29 -10.50 -7.68 10.88
N ASP A 30 -11.62 -7.01 10.75
CA ASP A 30 -12.72 -7.41 9.88
C ASP A 30 -12.99 -6.36 8.78
N ARG A 31 -13.93 -6.70 7.89
CA ARG A 31 -14.30 -5.82 6.79
C ARG A 31 -14.83 -4.46 7.26
N VAL A 32 -15.58 -4.43 8.36
CA VAL A 32 -16.18 -3.18 8.86
C VAL A 32 -15.10 -2.20 9.26
N LEU A 33 -14.11 -2.64 10.03
CA LEU A 33 -12.97 -1.83 10.45
C LEU A 33 -12.20 -1.25 9.24
N LEU A 34 -11.92 -2.09 8.25
CA LEU A 34 -11.13 -1.68 7.08
C LEU A 34 -11.92 -0.74 6.15
N VAL A 35 -13.22 -0.97 5.97
CA VAL A 35 -14.10 -0.10 5.18
C VAL A 35 -14.24 1.27 5.86
N GLU A 36 -14.44 1.31 7.18
CA GLU A 36 -14.52 2.57 7.93
C GLU A 36 -13.27 3.44 7.73
N ALA A 37 -12.08 2.83 7.77
CA ALA A 37 -10.83 3.56 7.54
C ALA A 37 -10.71 4.05 6.09
N ALA A 38 -11.09 3.24 5.10
CA ALA A 38 -11.06 3.63 3.70
C ALA A 38 -12.05 4.76 3.40
N ASP A 39 -13.27 4.69 3.95
CA ASP A 39 -14.31 5.73 3.76
C ASP A 39 -13.88 7.04 4.41
N ALA A 40 -13.36 7.01 5.65
CA ALA A 40 -12.84 8.20 6.33
C ALA A 40 -11.69 8.85 5.56
N TYR A 41 -10.81 8.03 4.96
CA TYR A 41 -9.73 8.52 4.09
C TYR A 41 -10.31 9.20 2.82
N LEU A 42 -11.25 8.58 2.13
CA LEU A 42 -11.87 9.15 0.93
C LEU A 42 -12.61 10.46 1.24
N ASP A 43 -13.28 10.54 2.39
CA ASP A 43 -13.95 11.77 2.85
C ASP A 43 -12.96 12.87 3.20
N THR A 44 -11.80 12.50 3.75
CA THR A 44 -10.68 13.43 3.97
C THR A 44 -10.15 13.99 2.66
N ILE A 45 -9.93 13.14 1.66
CA ILE A 45 -9.50 13.57 0.32
C ILE A 45 -10.52 14.52 -0.32
N ARG A 46 -11.83 14.22 -0.23
CA ARG A 46 -12.88 15.08 -0.80
C ARG A 46 -12.97 16.44 -0.12
N SER A 47 -12.92 16.45 1.20
CA SER A 47 -13.07 17.68 1.99
C SER A 47 -11.77 18.47 2.14
N GLY A 48 -10.61 17.84 2.07
CA GLY A 48 -9.32 18.41 2.46
C GLY A 48 -9.20 18.64 3.98
N ASN A 49 -10.11 18.08 4.77
CA ASN A 49 -10.15 18.26 6.22
C ASN A 49 -9.55 17.06 6.95
N VAL A 50 -8.28 17.13 7.34
CA VAL A 50 -7.57 16.03 8.01
C VAL A 50 -8.20 15.65 9.36
N SER A 51 -8.96 16.56 9.99
CA SER A 51 -9.59 16.26 11.29
C SER A 51 -10.71 15.21 11.20
N THR A 52 -11.21 14.91 10.01
CA THR A 52 -12.18 13.80 9.77
C THR A 52 -11.60 12.43 10.13
N LEU A 53 -10.27 12.27 10.09
CA LEU A 53 -9.58 11.04 10.48
C LEU A 53 -9.45 10.88 12.01
N THR A 54 -9.58 11.95 12.80
CA THR A 54 -9.32 11.94 14.26
C THR A 54 -10.00 10.78 15.00
N PRO A 55 -11.25 10.40 14.70
CA PRO A 55 -11.93 9.32 15.43
C PRO A 55 -11.29 7.95 15.29
N ILE A 56 -10.61 7.70 14.17
CA ILE A 56 -10.02 6.38 13.83
C ILE A 56 -8.51 6.32 14.07
N LEU A 57 -7.84 7.46 14.26
CA LEU A 57 -6.38 7.51 14.42
C LEU A 57 -5.90 7.04 15.80
N ALA A 58 -4.75 6.37 15.82
CA ALA A 58 -3.98 6.15 17.05
C ALA A 58 -3.32 7.47 17.49
N SER A 59 -3.00 7.60 18.78
CA SER A 59 -2.35 8.81 19.30
C SER A 59 -0.96 9.09 18.72
N ASN A 60 -0.27 8.04 18.24
CA ASN A 60 1.07 8.08 17.68
C ASN A 60 1.11 7.68 16.19
N TRP A 61 0.03 7.98 15.46
CA TRP A 61 -0.02 7.67 14.03
C TRP A 61 1.01 8.47 13.21
N THR A 62 1.36 7.96 12.06
CA THR A 62 2.29 8.59 11.13
C THR A 62 1.66 8.79 9.76
N TYR A 63 2.00 9.90 9.10
CA TYR A 63 1.67 10.18 7.72
C TYR A 63 2.95 10.23 6.88
N THR A 64 2.99 9.41 5.87
CA THR A 64 4.10 9.35 4.92
C THR A 64 3.57 9.68 3.53
N GLU A 65 4.20 10.61 2.83
CA GLU A 65 3.89 10.92 1.44
C GLU A 65 5.17 10.86 0.59
N ASN A 66 5.13 10.08 -0.48
CA ASN A 66 6.25 9.90 -1.39
C ASN A 66 7.55 9.52 -0.63
N ASN A 67 7.45 8.51 0.24
CA ASN A 67 8.50 7.98 1.10
C ASN A 67 9.09 8.99 2.13
N LYS A 68 8.38 10.08 2.44
CA LYS A 68 8.81 11.06 3.45
C LYS A 68 7.72 11.22 4.51
N VAL A 69 8.11 11.15 5.77
CA VAL A 69 7.22 11.52 6.88
C VAL A 69 7.03 13.04 6.87
N ILE A 70 5.80 13.50 6.75
CA ILE A 70 5.43 14.92 6.73
C ILE A 70 4.21 15.17 7.60
N ASP A 71 3.90 16.45 7.83
CA ASP A 71 2.64 16.84 8.45
C ASP A 71 1.49 16.61 7.46
N ALA A 72 0.49 15.84 7.88
CA ALA A 72 -0.68 15.48 7.06
C ALA A 72 -1.46 16.73 6.56
N THR A 73 -1.43 17.83 7.33
CA THR A 73 -2.09 19.09 6.93
C THR A 73 -1.39 19.79 5.75
N THR A 74 -0.17 19.38 5.42
CA THR A 74 0.58 19.89 4.26
C THR A 74 0.57 18.93 3.08
N GLY A 75 0.11 17.70 3.31
CA GLY A 75 0.08 16.62 2.31
C GLY A 75 -1.07 16.71 1.31
N VAL A 76 -1.09 15.73 0.40
CA VAL A 76 -2.13 15.63 -0.63
C VAL A 76 -3.53 15.43 -0.04
N ILE A 77 -3.64 14.79 1.12
CA ILE A 77 -4.94 14.57 1.80
C ILE A 77 -5.62 15.86 2.27
N ALA A 78 -4.87 16.95 2.39
CA ALA A 78 -5.39 18.27 2.77
C ALA A 78 -5.78 19.16 1.57
N LYS A 79 -5.72 18.62 0.32
CA LYS A 79 -5.89 19.46 -0.89
C LYS A 79 -7.34 19.63 -1.38
N SER A 80 -8.32 18.91 -0.82
CA SER A 80 -9.70 18.83 -1.33
C SER A 80 -9.73 18.48 -2.83
N LEU A 81 -9.81 17.20 -3.13
CA LEU A 81 -9.77 16.69 -4.50
C LEU A 81 -11.13 16.16 -4.96
N VAL A 82 -11.42 16.32 -6.24
CA VAL A 82 -12.51 15.59 -6.89
C VAL A 82 -12.05 14.15 -7.10
N ILE A 83 -12.82 13.18 -6.65
CA ILE A 83 -12.54 11.75 -6.85
C ILE A 83 -13.34 11.28 -8.07
N ASP A 84 -12.66 11.07 -9.19
CA ASP A 84 -13.28 10.56 -10.43
C ASP A 84 -13.28 9.03 -10.47
N HIS A 85 -12.33 8.38 -9.77
CA HIS A 85 -12.26 6.94 -9.60
C HIS A 85 -11.62 6.60 -8.26
N SER A 86 -12.11 5.55 -7.61
CA SER A 86 -11.42 4.92 -6.48
C SER A 86 -11.75 3.44 -6.40
N ARG A 87 -10.76 2.64 -6.00
CA ARG A 87 -10.90 1.21 -5.72
C ARG A 87 -10.05 0.86 -4.51
N THR A 88 -10.62 0.12 -3.56
CA THR A 88 -9.95 -0.27 -2.32
C THR A 88 -9.84 -1.78 -2.21
N ASN A 89 -8.66 -2.26 -1.87
CA ASN A 89 -8.32 -3.63 -1.52
C ASN A 89 -8.20 -3.76 0.00
N TYR A 90 -8.54 -4.94 0.54
CA TYR A 90 -8.64 -5.19 1.97
C TYR A 90 -7.76 -6.37 2.39
N ASP A 91 -6.70 -6.11 3.14
CA ASP A 91 -5.77 -7.11 3.69
C ASP A 91 -6.15 -7.44 5.14
N TYR A 92 -6.95 -8.48 5.32
CA TYR A 92 -7.38 -8.90 6.66
C TYR A 92 -6.22 -9.47 7.50
N ALA A 93 -5.21 -10.05 6.86
CA ALA A 93 -4.07 -10.65 7.57
C ALA A 93 -3.13 -9.60 8.16
N GLN A 94 -2.93 -8.47 7.44
CA GLN A 94 -2.07 -7.37 7.89
C GLN A 94 -2.86 -6.20 8.48
N CYS A 95 -4.18 -6.30 8.55
CA CYS A 95 -5.09 -5.24 8.95
C CYS A 95 -4.79 -3.92 8.23
N ALA A 96 -4.81 -3.98 6.92
CA ALA A 96 -4.42 -2.89 6.05
C ALA A 96 -5.36 -2.74 4.84
N THR A 97 -5.39 -1.55 4.26
CA THR A 97 -6.06 -1.29 2.98
C THR A 97 -5.07 -0.70 1.98
N TYR A 98 -5.33 -0.95 0.71
CA TYR A 98 -4.75 -0.17 -0.39
C TYR A 98 -5.87 0.46 -1.19
N THR A 99 -5.78 1.77 -1.45
CA THR A 99 -6.73 2.49 -2.29
C THR A 99 -6.00 3.12 -3.47
N GLU A 100 -6.38 2.74 -4.69
CA GLU A 100 -6.07 3.51 -5.89
C GLU A 100 -7.13 4.59 -6.07
N LEU A 101 -6.69 5.84 -6.31
CA LEU A 101 -7.57 7.00 -6.48
C LEU A 101 -7.09 7.86 -7.64
N ILE A 102 -8.03 8.34 -8.46
CA ILE A 102 -7.74 9.24 -9.58
C ILE A 102 -8.58 10.50 -9.44
N SER A 103 -7.92 11.68 -9.50
CA SER A 103 -8.50 13.00 -9.61
C SER A 103 -8.05 13.58 -10.94
N ALA A 104 -8.95 13.66 -11.92
CA ALA A 104 -8.64 14.02 -13.31
C ALA A 104 -9.50 15.19 -13.84
N SER A 105 -10.72 15.35 -13.33
CA SER A 105 -11.67 16.35 -13.81
C SER A 105 -11.34 17.77 -13.37
N ASP A 106 -10.66 17.96 -12.24
CA ASP A 106 -10.07 19.25 -11.85
C ASP A 106 -8.64 19.36 -12.42
N ALA A 107 -8.52 20.02 -13.58
CA ALA A 107 -7.23 20.20 -14.26
C ALA A 107 -6.21 21.02 -13.44
N SER A 108 -6.64 21.74 -12.40
CA SER A 108 -5.73 22.48 -11.51
C SER A 108 -5.09 21.59 -10.44
N LYS A 109 -5.70 20.42 -10.16
CA LYS A 109 -5.27 19.48 -9.13
C LYS A 109 -5.32 18.03 -9.64
N PRO A 110 -4.61 17.70 -10.73
CA PRO A 110 -4.63 16.34 -11.25
C PRO A 110 -3.72 15.43 -10.41
N PHE A 111 -4.25 14.30 -9.93
CA PHE A 111 -3.52 13.30 -9.16
C PHE A 111 -3.90 11.88 -9.56
N VAL A 112 -2.92 10.98 -9.45
CA VAL A 112 -3.12 9.53 -9.35
C VAL A 112 -2.44 9.10 -8.06
N ILE A 113 -3.19 8.50 -7.15
CA ILE A 113 -2.75 8.27 -5.77
C ILE A 113 -2.94 6.81 -5.41
N GLY A 114 -1.89 6.19 -4.86
CA GLY A 114 -1.97 4.95 -4.11
C GLY A 114 -1.82 5.25 -2.63
N SER A 115 -2.67 4.68 -1.78
CA SER A 115 -2.57 4.83 -0.33
C SER A 115 -2.63 3.49 0.38
N GLN A 116 -1.72 3.25 1.33
CA GLN A 116 -1.76 2.12 2.25
C GLN A 116 -2.09 2.63 3.65
N ILE A 117 -3.16 2.10 4.27
CA ILE A 117 -3.58 2.43 5.63
C ILE A 117 -3.40 1.18 6.48
N ARG A 118 -2.79 1.31 7.67
CA ARG A 118 -2.54 0.19 8.58
C ARG A 118 -3.08 0.47 9.96
N HIS A 119 -3.54 -0.58 10.61
CA HIS A 119 -4.08 -0.53 11.96
C HIS A 119 -3.13 -1.19 12.96
N ASN A 120 -3.14 -0.69 14.19
CA ASN A 120 -2.49 -1.34 15.33
C ASN A 120 -3.40 -2.42 15.95
N ASP A 121 -2.91 -3.07 17.02
CA ASP A 121 -3.66 -4.13 17.72
C ASP A 121 -4.93 -3.63 18.41
N ASP A 122 -5.08 -2.32 18.62
CA ASP A 122 -6.29 -1.70 19.19
C ASP A 122 -7.35 -1.38 18.11
N GLY A 123 -7.08 -1.68 16.84
CA GLY A 123 -7.95 -1.36 15.72
C GLY A 123 -7.92 0.13 15.31
N LYS A 124 -6.93 0.88 15.77
CA LYS A 124 -6.74 2.27 15.37
C LYS A 124 -5.74 2.38 14.23
N VAL A 125 -5.98 3.30 13.31
CA VAL A 125 -5.04 3.61 12.22
C VAL A 125 -3.74 4.17 12.82
N ASN A 126 -2.64 3.46 12.62
CA ASN A 126 -1.32 3.88 13.09
C ASN A 126 -0.41 4.40 11.98
N SER A 127 -0.73 4.14 10.72
CA SER A 127 -0.01 4.74 9.59
C SER A 127 -0.89 4.92 8.36
N ILE A 128 -0.67 6.03 7.67
CA ILE A 128 -1.18 6.33 6.34
C ILE A 128 0.04 6.61 5.48
N ASP A 129 0.29 5.76 4.49
CA ASP A 129 1.43 5.86 3.57
C ASP A 129 0.90 6.07 2.15
N ILE A 130 1.32 7.14 1.50
CA ILE A 130 0.78 7.59 0.22
C ILE A 130 1.89 7.76 -0.80
N ILE A 131 1.62 7.30 -2.02
CA ILE A 131 2.36 7.69 -3.22
C ILE A 131 1.40 8.48 -4.09
N ALA A 132 1.71 9.77 -4.29
CA ALA A 132 0.88 10.72 -5.02
C ALA A 132 1.62 11.22 -6.26
N SER A 133 1.26 10.69 -7.42
CA SER A 133 1.75 11.17 -8.71
C SER A 133 0.92 12.36 -9.20
N THR A 134 1.62 13.35 -9.74
CA THR A 134 1.03 14.57 -10.31
C THR A 134 1.89 15.06 -11.50
N THR A 135 1.68 16.28 -11.96
CA THR A 135 2.49 16.89 -13.04
C THR A 135 3.98 16.71 -12.80
N ASN A 136 4.73 16.29 -13.81
CA ASN A 136 6.14 15.89 -13.80
C ASN A 136 6.47 14.50 -13.25
N SER A 137 5.53 13.79 -12.64
CA SER A 137 5.72 12.38 -12.28
C SER A 137 5.85 11.51 -13.55
N TRP A 138 6.37 10.28 -13.37
CA TRP A 138 6.67 9.37 -14.49
C TRP A 138 5.44 9.09 -15.35
N LEU A 139 5.52 9.41 -16.63
CA LEU A 139 4.45 9.20 -17.63
C LEU A 139 3.07 9.70 -17.18
N PHE A 140 3.02 10.74 -16.33
CA PHE A 140 1.80 11.20 -15.70
C PHE A 140 0.81 11.85 -16.67
N ASN A 141 -0.43 11.37 -16.67
CA ASN A 141 -1.60 12.01 -17.25
C ASN A 141 -2.86 11.41 -16.62
N ALA A 142 -3.44 12.08 -15.61
CA ALA A 142 -4.58 11.56 -14.84
C ALA A 142 -5.81 11.24 -15.72
N THR A 143 -6.12 12.08 -16.72
CA THR A 143 -7.26 11.85 -17.63
C THR A 143 -7.06 10.58 -18.46
N LYS A 144 -5.84 10.36 -18.96
CA LYS A 144 -5.51 9.16 -19.74
C LYS A 144 -5.55 7.91 -18.84
N THR A 145 -4.97 7.99 -17.63
CA THR A 145 -5.01 6.91 -16.64
C THR A 145 -6.46 6.54 -16.33
N LEU A 146 -7.31 7.53 -16.03
CA LEU A 146 -8.74 7.31 -15.78
C LEU A 146 -9.41 6.58 -16.95
N SER A 147 -9.14 6.99 -18.19
CA SER A 147 -9.78 6.40 -19.38
C SER A 147 -9.46 4.92 -19.57
N TYR A 148 -8.33 4.43 -19.03
CA TYR A 148 -7.95 3.02 -19.07
C TYR A 148 -8.52 2.24 -17.87
N VAL A 149 -8.37 2.78 -16.66
CA VAL A 149 -8.83 2.10 -15.43
C VAL A 149 -10.32 1.78 -15.47
N VAL A 150 -11.15 2.68 -15.99
CA VAL A 150 -12.62 2.44 -16.08
C VAL A 150 -13.02 1.35 -17.09
N GLN A 151 -12.11 0.88 -17.93
CA GLN A 151 -12.34 -0.22 -18.88
C GLN A 151 -11.97 -1.59 -18.30
N GLU A 152 -11.20 -1.61 -17.22
CA GLU A 152 -10.76 -2.85 -16.58
C GLU A 152 -11.82 -3.41 -15.64
N ARG A 153 -11.81 -4.72 -15.49
CA ARG A 153 -12.71 -5.43 -14.58
C ARG A 153 -11.94 -5.91 -13.35
N TRP A 154 -12.31 -5.37 -12.22
CA TRP A 154 -11.78 -5.74 -10.92
C TRP A 154 -12.88 -6.38 -10.07
N ASP A 155 -13.52 -7.40 -10.63
CA ASP A 155 -14.56 -8.13 -9.92
C ASP A 155 -13.96 -9.00 -8.82
N THR A 156 -14.69 -9.22 -7.72
CA THR A 156 -14.30 -10.14 -6.65
C THR A 156 -14.16 -11.55 -7.18
N ILE A 157 -13.06 -12.22 -6.89
CA ILE A 157 -12.78 -13.60 -7.29
C ILE A 157 -13.58 -14.55 -6.38
N PRO A 158 -14.35 -15.49 -6.94
CA PRO A 158 -15.05 -16.49 -6.15
C PRO A 158 -14.10 -17.28 -5.24
N GLU A 159 -14.49 -17.57 -4.00
CA GLU A 159 -13.64 -18.16 -2.97
C GLU A 159 -12.83 -19.38 -3.44
N GLY A 160 -13.46 -20.32 -4.15
CA GLY A 160 -12.79 -21.52 -4.67
C GLY A 160 -11.82 -21.30 -5.83
N LYS A 161 -11.67 -20.04 -6.32
CA LYS A 161 -10.76 -19.65 -7.41
C LYS A 161 -9.71 -18.62 -6.97
N ARG A 162 -9.73 -18.22 -5.70
CA ARG A 162 -8.76 -17.25 -5.17
C ARG A 162 -7.37 -17.86 -5.12
N ASP A 163 -6.39 -17.14 -5.61
CA ASP A 163 -4.99 -17.48 -5.40
C ASP A 163 -4.64 -17.27 -3.92
N LYS A 164 -3.71 -18.08 -3.42
CA LYS A 164 -3.21 -17.95 -2.06
C LYS A 164 -2.35 -16.72 -1.91
N ARG A 165 -2.36 -16.11 -0.74
CA ARG A 165 -1.58 -14.92 -0.37
C ARG A 165 -0.11 -15.02 -0.80
N GLU A 166 0.53 -16.17 -0.55
CA GLU A 166 1.93 -16.40 -0.88
C GLU A 166 2.19 -16.40 -2.39
N ALA A 167 1.25 -16.92 -3.19
CA ALA A 167 1.35 -16.92 -4.65
C ALA A 167 1.19 -15.51 -5.22
N ILE A 168 0.24 -14.74 -4.67
CA ILE A 168 0.01 -13.33 -5.06
C ILE A 168 1.23 -12.49 -4.74
N GLN A 169 1.82 -12.63 -3.54
CA GLN A 169 3.03 -11.93 -3.15
C GLN A 169 4.22 -12.31 -4.02
N ALA A 170 4.44 -13.63 -4.25
CA ALA A 170 5.56 -14.12 -5.05
C ALA A 170 5.53 -13.61 -6.50
N ALA A 171 4.33 -13.46 -7.08
CA ALA A 171 4.16 -12.90 -8.42
C ALA A 171 4.60 -11.42 -8.47
N GLY A 172 4.18 -10.63 -7.49
CA GLY A 172 4.61 -9.24 -7.35
C GLY A 172 6.11 -9.12 -7.14
N ASP A 173 6.69 -9.93 -6.24
CA ASP A 173 8.12 -9.92 -5.95
C ASP A 173 8.95 -10.30 -7.19
N ALA A 174 8.58 -11.33 -7.92
CA ALA A 174 9.25 -11.74 -9.16
C ALA A 174 9.23 -10.61 -10.20
N TYR A 175 8.10 -9.90 -10.32
CA TYR A 175 8.01 -8.74 -11.20
C TYR A 175 8.94 -7.62 -10.74
N MET A 176 8.92 -7.25 -9.45
CA MET A 176 9.76 -6.19 -8.90
C MET A 176 11.26 -6.50 -8.96
N ASP A 177 11.64 -7.78 -8.97
CA ASP A 177 13.04 -8.22 -9.06
C ASP A 177 13.61 -8.17 -10.49
N MET A 178 12.75 -8.11 -11.52
CA MET A 178 13.19 -8.14 -12.93
C MET A 178 14.19 -7.05 -13.30
N TRP A 179 14.11 -5.88 -12.66
CA TRP A 179 14.99 -4.76 -12.98
C TRP A 179 16.45 -5.00 -12.63
N SER A 180 16.69 -5.74 -11.56
CA SER A 180 18.05 -6.02 -11.04
C SER A 180 18.50 -7.47 -11.16
N ASN A 181 17.61 -8.40 -11.58
CA ASN A 181 17.89 -9.82 -11.66
C ASN A 181 17.47 -10.39 -13.02
N ALA A 182 18.48 -10.82 -13.83
CA ALA A 182 18.29 -11.33 -15.18
C ALA A 182 17.40 -12.58 -15.28
N THR A 183 17.25 -13.35 -14.20
CA THR A 183 16.45 -14.59 -14.17
C THR A 183 15.07 -14.41 -13.56
N ALA A 184 14.79 -13.30 -12.89
CA ALA A 184 13.53 -13.09 -12.18
C ALA A 184 12.31 -13.09 -13.11
N HIS A 185 12.46 -12.64 -14.37
CA HIS A 185 11.37 -12.64 -15.36
C HIS A 185 10.81 -14.04 -15.63
N GLN A 186 11.59 -15.11 -15.39
CA GLN A 186 11.16 -16.50 -15.59
C GLN A 186 10.19 -16.96 -14.50
N ALA A 187 10.24 -16.33 -13.32
CA ALA A 187 9.36 -16.61 -12.21
C ALA A 187 8.06 -15.78 -12.24
N VAL A 188 7.99 -14.74 -13.09
CA VAL A 188 6.76 -13.95 -13.24
C VAL A 188 5.68 -14.79 -13.93
N PRO A 189 4.51 -14.96 -13.31
CA PRO A 189 3.43 -15.78 -13.88
C PRO A 189 2.65 -14.97 -14.93
N TRP A 190 3.28 -14.65 -16.06
CA TRP A 190 2.69 -13.89 -17.15
C TRP A 190 1.35 -14.48 -17.62
N GLY A 191 0.33 -13.61 -17.67
CA GLY A 191 -1.00 -13.97 -18.19
C GLY A 191 -1.23 -13.51 -19.62
N THR A 192 -2.29 -14.02 -20.23
CA THR A 192 -2.79 -13.61 -21.53
C THR A 192 -4.33 -13.77 -21.53
N PRO A 193 -5.10 -12.67 -21.64
CA PRO A 193 -4.66 -11.29 -21.77
C PRO A 193 -4.08 -10.73 -20.46
N CYS A 194 -3.09 -9.84 -20.59
CA CYS A 194 -2.54 -9.07 -19.49
C CYS A 194 -2.31 -7.64 -19.95
N THR A 195 -2.69 -6.64 -19.14
CA THR A 195 -2.45 -5.23 -19.48
C THR A 195 -1.66 -4.54 -18.38
N ARG A 196 -0.77 -3.61 -18.78
CA ARG A 196 -0.01 -2.78 -17.86
C ARG A 196 -0.31 -1.31 -18.12
N LEU A 197 -0.64 -0.61 -17.04
CA LEU A 197 -0.82 0.83 -16.98
C LEU A 197 0.35 1.43 -16.19
N GLU A 198 1.35 1.92 -16.90
CA GLU A 198 2.53 2.56 -16.32
C GLU A 198 2.39 4.08 -16.40
N GLY A 199 2.02 4.71 -15.27
CA GLY A 199 1.55 6.09 -15.27
C GLY A 199 0.34 6.26 -16.17
N SER A 200 0.54 6.75 -17.40
CA SER A 200 -0.52 6.84 -18.42
C SER A 200 -0.21 6.07 -19.71
N ALA A 201 0.88 5.30 -19.72
CA ALA A 201 1.20 4.40 -20.82
C ALA A 201 0.51 3.05 -20.61
N TYR A 202 -0.32 2.65 -21.58
CA TYR A 202 -1.14 1.44 -21.49
C TYR A 202 -0.76 0.45 -22.59
N THR A 203 -0.53 -0.81 -22.22
CA THR A 203 -0.17 -1.86 -23.19
C THR A 203 -1.37 -2.56 -23.81
N GLY A 204 -2.55 -2.45 -23.20
CA GLY A 204 -3.77 -3.09 -23.69
C GLY A 204 -4.29 -2.49 -24.99
N LYS A 205 -4.82 -3.36 -25.86
CA LYS A 205 -5.48 -3.01 -27.12
C LYS A 205 -6.92 -3.53 -27.17
N GLY A 206 -7.38 -4.21 -26.10
CA GLY A 206 -8.66 -4.91 -26.04
C GLY A 206 -8.64 -6.26 -26.76
N ALA A 207 -7.46 -6.83 -27.02
CA ALA A 207 -7.28 -8.10 -27.71
C ALA A 207 -7.08 -9.25 -26.72
N ALA A 208 -7.46 -10.47 -27.12
CA ALA A 208 -7.30 -11.67 -26.29
C ALA A 208 -5.83 -12.05 -26.06
N ASP A 209 -4.92 -11.54 -26.89
CA ASP A 209 -3.47 -11.75 -26.81
C ASP A 209 -2.70 -10.56 -26.23
N ASP A 210 -3.39 -9.61 -25.59
CA ASP A 210 -2.74 -8.50 -24.91
C ASP A 210 -1.71 -9.00 -23.90
N SER A 211 -0.53 -8.33 -23.87
CA SER A 211 0.58 -8.65 -23.00
C SER A 211 1.04 -7.46 -22.19
N CYS A 212 1.32 -7.67 -20.91
CA CYS A 212 1.91 -6.67 -20.03
C CYS A 212 3.46 -6.63 -20.06
N GLN A 213 4.10 -7.44 -20.91
CA GLN A 213 5.57 -7.48 -21.04
C GLN A 213 6.18 -6.35 -21.88
N PRO A 214 5.55 -5.77 -22.93
CA PRO A 214 6.19 -4.77 -23.77
C PRO A 214 6.75 -3.59 -22.95
N GLY A 215 7.99 -3.17 -23.27
CA GLY A 215 8.68 -2.08 -22.58
C GLY A 215 9.31 -2.45 -21.24
N ILE A 216 9.26 -3.69 -20.80
CA ILE A 216 10.05 -4.18 -19.66
C ILE A 216 11.54 -4.15 -20.02
N PRO A 217 12.42 -3.54 -19.20
CA PRO A 217 13.86 -3.56 -19.44
C PRO A 217 14.41 -4.98 -19.50
N SER A 218 15.24 -5.28 -20.50
CA SER A 218 15.85 -6.60 -20.69
C SER A 218 17.33 -6.66 -20.26
N ASN A 219 17.94 -5.52 -19.96
CA ASN A 219 19.36 -5.42 -19.58
C ASN A 219 19.63 -5.77 -18.12
N HIS A 220 18.63 -5.74 -17.26
CA HIS A 220 18.69 -6.13 -15.83
C HIS A 220 19.84 -5.47 -15.06
N ASN A 221 20.21 -4.23 -15.41
CA ASN A 221 21.31 -3.50 -14.82
C ASN A 221 20.85 -2.38 -13.87
N GLN A 222 19.56 -2.31 -13.59
CA GLN A 222 19.02 -1.36 -12.64
C GLN A 222 19.30 -1.79 -11.20
N LYS A 223 19.29 -0.81 -10.28
CA LYS A 223 19.32 -1.11 -8.85
C LYS A 223 18.01 -1.77 -8.41
N PRO A 224 18.04 -2.56 -7.31
CA PRO A 224 16.83 -3.20 -6.81
C PRO A 224 15.78 -2.18 -6.35
N ASN A 225 14.51 -2.57 -6.43
CA ASN A 225 13.41 -1.87 -5.78
C ASN A 225 13.37 -2.26 -4.31
N THR A 226 13.67 -1.31 -3.42
CA THR A 226 13.89 -1.54 -1.98
C THR A 226 12.77 -1.01 -1.11
N HIS A 227 12.79 -1.32 0.20
CA HIS A 227 11.79 -0.86 1.17
C HIS A 227 10.36 -1.21 0.76
N ARG A 228 10.14 -2.44 0.29
CA ARG A 228 8.84 -2.92 -0.15
C ARG A 228 7.85 -3.02 1.00
N ARG A 229 6.65 -2.47 0.82
CA ARG A 229 5.53 -2.50 1.75
C ARG A 229 4.31 -3.04 1.03
N TYR A 230 3.71 -4.10 1.57
CA TYR A 230 2.69 -4.90 0.89
C TYR A 230 1.31 -4.71 1.50
N VAL A 231 0.29 -4.65 0.66
CA VAL A 231 -1.12 -4.90 1.01
C VAL A 231 -1.63 -5.95 0.04
N ILE A 232 -2.16 -7.07 0.56
CA ILE A 232 -2.56 -8.22 -0.26
C ILE A 232 -4.03 -8.53 0.01
N ASP A 233 -4.83 -8.51 -1.04
CA ASP A 233 -6.25 -8.84 -1.02
C ASP A 233 -6.50 -10.11 -1.84
N GLU A 234 -6.77 -11.24 -1.17
CA GLU A 234 -7.04 -12.52 -1.82
C GLU A 234 -8.39 -12.53 -2.53
N GLU A 235 -9.36 -11.71 -2.09
CA GLU A 235 -10.67 -11.58 -2.75
C GLU A 235 -10.55 -10.90 -4.10
N MET A 236 -9.63 -9.95 -4.20
CA MET A 236 -9.33 -9.23 -5.43
C MET A 236 -8.17 -9.87 -6.21
N GLY A 237 -7.52 -10.90 -5.66
CA GLY A 237 -6.29 -11.47 -6.23
C GLY A 237 -5.17 -10.45 -6.38
N SER A 238 -5.13 -9.44 -5.50
CA SER A 238 -4.29 -8.26 -5.69
C SER A 238 -3.19 -8.16 -4.65
N VAL A 239 -2.03 -7.65 -5.07
CA VAL A 239 -0.98 -7.13 -4.20
C VAL A 239 -0.58 -5.73 -4.62
N SER A 240 -0.65 -4.79 -3.68
CA SER A 240 -0.01 -3.47 -3.81
C SER A 240 1.34 -3.50 -3.12
N ILE A 241 2.37 -3.03 -3.82
CA ILE A 241 3.75 -2.93 -3.33
C ILE A 241 4.20 -1.48 -3.44
N PHE A 242 4.41 -0.81 -2.31
CA PHE A 242 5.12 0.46 -2.28
C PHE A 242 6.61 0.21 -2.10
N CYS A 243 7.45 0.97 -2.79
CA CYS A 243 8.90 0.82 -2.69
C CYS A 243 9.66 2.12 -2.94
N ILE A 244 10.99 2.01 -2.89
CA ILE A 244 11.92 3.00 -3.42
C ILE A 244 12.49 2.42 -4.72
N TRP A 245 12.26 3.09 -5.84
CA TRP A 245 12.94 2.76 -7.10
C TRP A 245 14.28 3.45 -7.14
N GLU A 246 15.31 2.78 -6.63
CA GLU A 246 16.64 3.36 -6.44
C GLU A 246 17.30 3.78 -7.76
N HIS A 247 17.03 3.06 -8.84
CA HIS A 247 17.60 3.39 -10.15
C HIS A 247 17.01 4.69 -10.72
N MET A 248 15.70 4.92 -10.50
CA MET A 248 15.04 6.16 -10.88
C MET A 248 15.10 7.19 -9.75
N MET A 249 16.26 7.79 -9.51
CA MET A 249 16.45 8.92 -8.57
C MET A 249 15.97 8.65 -7.12
N ASN A 250 15.88 7.39 -6.68
CA ASN A 250 15.22 6.95 -5.45
C ASN A 250 13.73 7.37 -5.39
N ALA A 251 13.05 7.25 -6.52
CA ALA A 251 11.66 7.64 -6.66
C ALA A 251 10.75 6.86 -5.70
N ALA A 252 9.70 7.53 -5.23
CA ALA A 252 8.59 6.85 -4.56
C ALA A 252 7.75 6.13 -5.62
N ASP A 253 7.56 4.84 -5.44
CA ASP A 253 6.98 3.99 -6.46
C ASP A 253 5.94 3.04 -5.88
N SER A 254 4.83 2.89 -6.59
CA SER A 254 3.74 1.96 -6.31
C SER A 254 3.53 1.06 -7.50
N HIS A 255 3.54 -0.24 -7.25
CA HIS A 255 3.06 -1.24 -8.19
C HIS A 255 1.88 -1.98 -7.58
N GLU A 256 0.81 -2.16 -8.34
CA GLU A 256 -0.27 -3.06 -8.00
C GLU A 256 -0.39 -4.13 -9.07
N PHE A 257 -0.53 -5.35 -8.63
CA PHE A 257 -0.67 -6.53 -9.49
C PHE A 257 -1.99 -7.22 -9.19
N ARG A 258 -2.73 -7.62 -10.22
CA ARG A 258 -3.86 -8.52 -10.10
C ARG A 258 -3.52 -9.86 -10.75
N LEU A 259 -3.78 -10.94 -10.00
CA LEU A 259 -3.74 -12.32 -10.48
C LEU A 259 -5.16 -12.84 -10.68
N GLU A 260 -5.33 -13.63 -11.72
CA GLU A 260 -6.51 -14.46 -11.98
C GLU A 260 -6.04 -15.84 -12.42
N ASP A 261 -6.49 -16.90 -11.73
CA ASP A 261 -6.08 -18.28 -11.99
C ASP A 261 -4.54 -18.46 -12.00
N GLY A 262 -3.85 -17.83 -11.05
CA GLY A 262 -2.38 -17.89 -10.90
C GLY A 262 -1.59 -17.12 -11.96
N LYS A 263 -2.25 -16.25 -12.74
CA LYS A 263 -1.61 -15.47 -13.82
C LYS A 263 -1.84 -13.98 -13.66
N LEU A 264 -0.84 -13.17 -14.02
CA LEU A 264 -0.99 -11.72 -14.05
C LEU A 264 -2.07 -11.32 -15.07
N ARG A 265 -3.00 -10.48 -14.61
CA ARG A 265 -4.09 -9.93 -15.41
C ARG A 265 -3.95 -8.43 -15.61
N TYR A 266 -3.62 -7.69 -14.54
CA TYR A 266 -3.40 -6.26 -14.55
C TYR A 266 -2.14 -5.90 -13.78
N VAL A 267 -1.44 -4.85 -14.25
CA VAL A 267 -0.33 -4.22 -13.55
C VAL A 267 -0.54 -2.70 -13.62
N HIS A 268 -0.70 -2.05 -12.46
CA HIS A 268 -0.79 -0.59 -12.37
C HIS A 268 0.44 -0.05 -11.66
N THR A 269 1.01 1.02 -12.20
CA THR A 269 2.17 1.67 -11.59
C THR A 269 2.00 3.18 -11.52
N MET A 270 2.53 3.77 -10.47
CA MET A 270 2.66 5.21 -10.33
C MET A 270 3.96 5.55 -9.63
N THR A 271 4.73 6.47 -10.20
CA THR A 271 6.07 6.82 -9.73
C THR A 271 6.22 8.32 -9.60
N GLU A 272 6.73 8.79 -8.45
CA GLU A 272 6.94 10.21 -8.14
C GLU A 272 8.41 10.47 -7.81
N CYS A 273 9.01 11.52 -8.40
CA CYS A 273 10.44 11.80 -8.39
C CYS A 273 10.81 13.07 -7.58
N GLY A 274 10.14 13.32 -6.46
CA GLY A 274 10.44 14.46 -5.58
C GLY A 274 10.05 15.81 -6.17
N GLY A 275 8.94 15.87 -6.93
CA GLY A 275 8.44 17.09 -7.60
C GLY A 275 9.26 17.50 -8.83
N LYS A 276 10.23 16.69 -9.24
CA LYS A 276 11.06 16.93 -10.44
C LYS A 276 10.65 15.97 -11.54
N PRO A 277 10.87 16.35 -12.83
CA PRO A 277 10.68 15.39 -13.92
C PRO A 277 11.52 14.13 -13.69
N CYS A 278 10.86 12.98 -13.75
CA CYS A 278 11.52 11.69 -13.63
C CYS A 278 12.50 11.48 -14.80
N LYS A 279 13.64 10.84 -14.49
CA LYS A 279 14.66 10.48 -15.48
C LYS A 279 15.18 9.08 -15.17
N LEU A 280 15.17 8.20 -16.14
CA LEU A 280 15.87 6.90 -16.13
C LEU A 280 17.36 7.09 -16.44
#